data_3610ce837851a0652354abab6dd78fad
#
_entry.id   3610ce837851a0652354abab6dd78fad
#
_cell.length_a   1.000
_cell.length_b   1.000
_cell.length_c   1.000
_cell.angle_alpha   90.00
_cell.angle_beta   90.00
_cell.angle_gamma   90.00
#
_symmetry.space_group_name_H-M   'P 1'
#
loop_
_entity.id
_entity.type
_entity.pdbx_description
1 polymer ?
#
loop_
_entity_poly.entity_id
_entity_poly.type
_entity_poly.pdbx_seq_one_letter_code
_entity_poly.pdbx_strand_id
1 'polypeptide(L)'
;MRFLVTFLVLLAGVLPVRHAQGAAALERGTAIIDPLALRELDRGRFAVGRVMLPERSSDIPLTSGQLLALPSMTAVRTALDAEFDRYVARHKAGLPNETIGVGTGYDFQLFDRAELYSGEARFVLAGIVNRMDRAYVSPESCGEVRLIYRLTRSAAAEAGEGAASPRLPMTLNVVLKARGEAGNATITCAGIAGRWLAAGELPLTGAELAARLTAKDGALDLIRPENIDRIETNLQIAHAPKSPVRDFRTDYLLKVFRYNAPARRFDEAPLENQIDRERLLADENLGHDFKAWLLDPRHFNEFDRGAVLIPERFLARGAIAATPVGFDPSELQPEFGLVQGEGASAKPLFSESDVVAALRKAAEAGVTPANIRSVAGFARRLNDVTCSGCHQSRGIGGFHFPGVDWMAARPSNSTVVPASPHFFGDQIRRRDILNSVKWGSSPDYSRGFSDRPQLRPRSEFLGELAGTGYYDGWGAHCYQPGAKAADNDPSFRAWTCAAGLTCQAVGKVSRIGMCFVRNR
;
A
#
# COMPACT_ATOMS: atom_id res chain seq x y z
N MET A 1 -74.55 -20.22 12.51
CA MET A 1 -73.46 -19.99 11.56
C MET A 1 -72.40 -19.14 12.24
N ARG A 2 -71.30 -19.73 12.66
CA ARG A 2 -70.17 -19.05 13.30
C ARG A 2 -69.01 -19.06 12.30
N PHE A 3 -68.57 -17.89 11.85
CA PHE A 3 -67.40 -17.71 11.03
C PHE A 3 -66.16 -17.63 11.89
N LEU A 4 -65.24 -18.58 11.70
CA LEU A 4 -63.89 -18.58 12.27
C LEU A 4 -62.99 -17.79 11.32
N VAL A 5 -62.42 -16.67 11.79
CA VAL A 5 -61.39 -15.92 11.05
C VAL A 5 -60.03 -16.34 11.61
N THR A 6 -59.27 -17.05 10.77
CA THR A 6 -57.92 -17.48 11.10
C THR A 6 -56.93 -16.35 10.74
N PHE A 7 -56.27 -15.77 11.71
CA PHE A 7 -55.22 -14.78 11.52
C PHE A 7 -53.89 -15.51 11.23
N LEU A 8 -53.40 -15.36 10.01
CA LEU A 8 -52.06 -15.83 9.63
C LEU A 8 -51.03 -14.75 9.98
N VAL A 9 -50.23 -14.96 11.03
CA VAL A 9 -49.12 -14.10 11.38
C VAL A 9 -47.94 -14.50 10.54
N LEU A 10 -47.57 -13.69 9.55
CA LEU A 10 -46.34 -13.78 8.79
C LEU A 10 -45.17 -13.31 9.66
N LEU A 11 -44.42 -14.23 10.22
CA LEU A 11 -43.10 -13.92 10.80
C LEU A 11 -42.13 -13.62 9.63
N ALA A 12 -41.93 -12.35 9.34
CA ALA A 12 -40.82 -11.90 8.52
C ALA A 12 -39.52 -12.07 9.33
N GLY A 13 -38.85 -13.21 9.13
CA GLY A 13 -37.53 -13.43 9.68
C GLY A 13 -36.56 -12.41 9.11
N VAL A 14 -36.11 -11.48 9.92
CA VAL A 14 -34.97 -10.61 9.60
C VAL A 14 -33.73 -11.50 9.57
N LEU A 15 -33.33 -11.89 8.37
CA LEU A 15 -32.02 -12.53 8.17
C LEU A 15 -30.94 -11.49 8.49
N PRO A 16 -30.06 -11.76 9.46
CA PRO A 16 -28.96 -10.84 9.73
C PRO A 16 -28.04 -10.79 8.51
N VAL A 17 -27.74 -9.58 8.07
CA VAL A 17 -26.82 -9.31 6.97
C VAL A 17 -25.44 -9.84 7.36
N ARG A 18 -25.07 -11.02 6.86
CA ARG A 18 -23.77 -11.69 7.11
C ARG A 18 -22.56 -11.01 6.43
N HIS A 19 -22.73 -9.80 5.86
CA HIS A 19 -21.65 -9.14 5.10
C HIS A 19 -20.53 -8.53 5.96
N ALA A 20 -20.76 -8.30 7.26
CA ALA A 20 -19.73 -7.74 8.14
C ALA A 20 -18.75 -8.79 8.70
N GLN A 21 -19.16 -10.05 8.79
CA GLN A 21 -18.33 -11.10 9.40
C GLN A 21 -17.21 -11.61 8.48
N GLY A 22 -17.42 -11.63 7.15
CA GLY A 22 -16.39 -12.11 6.22
C GLY A 22 -15.21 -11.15 6.07
N ALA A 23 -15.45 -9.83 6.07
CA ALA A 23 -14.39 -8.84 5.98
C ALA A 23 -13.52 -8.79 7.24
N ALA A 24 -14.12 -8.97 8.43
CA ALA A 24 -13.39 -9.02 9.69
C ALA A 24 -12.50 -10.27 9.84
N ALA A 25 -12.74 -11.32 9.08
CA ALA A 25 -11.93 -12.53 9.11
C ALA A 25 -10.64 -12.41 8.30
N LEU A 26 -10.62 -11.57 7.25
CA LEU A 26 -9.48 -11.47 6.34
C LEU A 26 -8.26 -10.81 6.96
N GLU A 27 -8.41 -9.78 7.76
CA GLU A 27 -7.30 -9.10 8.44
C GLU A 27 -6.84 -9.79 9.73
N ARG A 28 -7.60 -10.77 10.24
CA ARG A 28 -7.27 -11.46 11.48
C ARG A 28 -5.89 -12.10 11.45
N GLY A 29 -5.06 -11.72 12.42
CA GLY A 29 -3.67 -12.16 12.51
C GLY A 29 -2.69 -11.41 11.61
N THR A 30 -3.16 -10.52 10.74
CA THR A 30 -2.29 -9.72 9.86
C THR A 30 -2.39 -8.21 10.09
N ALA A 31 -3.50 -7.75 10.66
CA ALA A 31 -3.70 -6.34 10.98
C ALA A 31 -4.67 -6.15 12.16
N ILE A 32 -4.56 -5.01 12.80
CA ILE A 32 -5.47 -4.53 13.83
C ILE A 32 -6.17 -3.31 13.24
N ILE A 33 -7.49 -3.44 13.03
CA ILE A 33 -8.33 -2.42 12.43
C ILE A 33 -9.63 -2.16 13.22
N ASP A 34 -9.77 -2.74 14.41
CA ASP A 34 -10.91 -2.43 15.30
C ASP A 34 -10.83 -0.96 15.73
N PRO A 35 -11.85 -0.12 15.42
CA PRO A 35 -11.78 1.31 15.64
C PRO A 35 -11.63 1.69 17.11
N LEU A 36 -12.32 0.98 17.99
CA LEU A 36 -12.31 1.27 19.43
C LEU A 36 -11.00 0.82 20.08
N ALA A 37 -10.45 -0.33 19.64
CA ALA A 37 -9.13 -0.77 20.08
C ALA A 37 -8.02 0.20 19.62
N LEU A 38 -8.07 0.66 18.37
CA LEU A 38 -7.11 1.65 17.85
C LEU A 38 -7.18 2.96 18.63
N ARG A 39 -8.37 3.40 19.01
CA ARG A 39 -8.55 4.59 19.86
C ARG A 39 -7.86 4.41 21.22
N GLU A 40 -8.05 3.29 21.88
CA GLU A 40 -7.42 3.01 23.18
C GLU A 40 -5.88 2.86 23.04
N LEU A 41 -5.41 2.25 21.97
CA LEU A 41 -3.97 2.14 21.66
C LEU A 41 -3.33 3.52 21.37
N ASP A 42 -4.06 4.41 20.66
CA ASP A 42 -3.60 5.80 20.37
C ASP A 42 -3.58 6.67 21.64
N ARG A 43 -4.46 6.43 22.59
CA ARG A 43 -4.44 7.08 23.91
C ARG A 43 -3.31 6.54 24.81
N GLY A 44 -2.85 5.33 24.53
CA GLY A 44 -1.83 4.63 25.28
C GLY A 44 -0.43 4.77 24.67
N ARG A 45 0.35 3.69 24.78
CA ARG A 45 1.77 3.64 24.35
C ARG A 45 2.00 3.75 22.86
N PHE A 46 0.95 3.60 22.05
CA PHE A 46 1.01 3.72 20.60
C PHE A 46 0.58 5.09 20.08
N ALA A 47 0.36 6.09 20.94
CA ALA A 47 0.33 7.48 20.51
C ALA A 47 1.65 7.82 19.80
N VAL A 48 1.60 8.51 18.65
CA VAL A 48 2.82 8.84 17.90
C VAL A 48 3.85 9.57 18.75
N GLY A 49 3.40 10.46 19.65
CA GLY A 49 4.28 11.18 20.57
C GLY A 49 5.03 10.28 21.55
N ARG A 50 4.41 9.20 22.04
CA ARG A 50 5.05 8.22 22.94
C ARG A 50 5.97 7.26 22.19
N VAL A 51 5.61 6.92 20.96
CA VAL A 51 6.48 6.09 20.10
C VAL A 51 7.77 6.84 19.74
N MET A 52 7.66 8.14 19.45
CA MET A 52 8.81 8.98 19.07
C MET A 52 9.62 9.51 20.27
N LEU A 53 8.99 9.63 21.43
CA LEU A 53 9.57 10.12 22.68
C LEU A 53 9.15 9.19 23.83
N PRO A 54 9.77 8.03 24.00
CA PRO A 54 9.36 7.03 25.00
C PRO A 54 9.36 7.56 26.45
N GLU A 55 10.25 8.49 26.78
CA GLU A 55 10.35 9.13 28.09
C GLU A 55 9.20 10.14 28.36
N ARG A 56 8.39 10.45 27.35
CA ARG A 56 7.33 11.43 27.50
C ARG A 56 6.24 10.95 28.47
N SER A 57 6.09 11.61 29.59
CA SER A 57 5.06 11.33 30.61
C SER A 57 3.71 12.01 30.33
N SER A 58 3.69 13.05 29.49
CA SER A 58 2.46 13.79 29.18
C SER A 58 1.44 12.97 28.37
N ASP A 59 0.19 12.98 28.79
CA ASP A 59 -0.92 12.36 28.08
C ASP A 59 -1.49 13.24 26.95
N ILE A 60 -1.05 14.51 26.87
CA ILE A 60 -1.47 15.43 25.82
C ILE A 60 -0.85 14.99 24.49
N PRO A 61 -1.64 14.67 23.44
CA PRO A 61 -1.11 14.30 22.15
C PRO A 61 -0.22 15.41 21.55
N LEU A 62 0.86 15.03 20.86
CA LEU A 62 1.62 16.00 20.07
C LEU A 62 0.79 16.46 18.87
N THR A 63 0.78 17.77 18.62
CA THR A 63 0.30 18.30 17.33
C THR A 63 1.26 17.94 16.21
N SER A 64 0.82 18.02 14.97
CA SER A 64 1.70 17.77 13.81
C SER A 64 2.88 18.75 13.79
N GLY A 65 2.65 20.02 14.11
CA GLY A 65 3.70 21.02 14.23
C GLY A 65 4.72 20.67 15.31
N GLN A 66 4.28 20.23 16.49
CA GLN A 66 5.19 19.78 17.56
C GLN A 66 5.97 18.53 17.17
N LEU A 67 5.33 17.55 16.54
CA LEU A 67 5.99 16.33 16.06
C LEU A 67 7.10 16.65 15.04
N LEU A 68 6.78 17.44 14.01
CA LEU A 68 7.74 17.81 12.96
C LEU A 68 8.80 18.81 13.42
N ALA A 69 8.62 19.47 14.58
CA ALA A 69 9.61 20.32 15.22
C ALA A 69 10.61 19.53 16.08
N LEU A 70 10.40 18.23 16.30
CA LEU A 70 11.37 17.41 17.07
C LEU A 70 12.73 17.39 16.36
N PRO A 71 13.84 17.45 17.10
CA PRO A 71 15.18 17.33 16.50
C PRO A 71 15.37 16.08 15.65
N SER A 72 14.76 14.96 16.06
CA SER A 72 14.78 13.70 15.31
C SER A 72 14.06 13.79 13.95
N MET A 73 13.14 14.74 13.76
CA MET A 73 12.31 14.91 12.59
C MET A 73 12.80 16.02 11.63
N THR A 74 13.93 16.68 11.93
CA THR A 74 14.42 17.81 11.14
C THR A 74 14.59 17.46 9.65
N ALA A 75 15.20 16.31 9.35
CA ALA A 75 15.38 15.89 7.96
C ALA A 75 14.05 15.58 7.27
N VAL A 76 13.07 15.03 8.01
CA VAL A 76 11.71 14.76 7.48
C VAL A 76 11.06 16.08 7.04
N ARG A 77 11.06 17.08 7.92
CA ARG A 77 10.52 18.40 7.65
C ARG A 77 11.20 19.06 6.44
N THR A 78 12.54 19.12 6.46
CA THR A 78 13.32 19.75 5.39
C THR A 78 13.09 19.08 4.03
N ALA A 79 13.04 17.74 4.01
CA ALA A 79 12.78 17.02 2.76
C ALA A 79 11.36 17.24 2.23
N LEU A 80 10.34 17.26 3.10
CA LEU A 80 8.97 17.54 2.69
C LEU A 80 8.85 18.96 2.10
N ASP A 81 9.40 19.97 2.78
CA ASP A 81 9.39 21.37 2.29
C ASP A 81 10.06 21.48 0.91
N ALA A 82 11.24 20.87 0.75
CA ALA A 82 11.96 20.90 -0.52
C ALA A 82 11.18 20.21 -1.66
N GLU A 83 10.45 19.14 -1.35
CA GLU A 83 9.64 18.44 -2.37
C GLU A 83 8.40 19.24 -2.78
N PHE A 84 7.77 19.96 -1.86
CA PHE A 84 6.70 20.89 -2.23
C PHE A 84 7.19 21.94 -3.23
N ASP A 85 8.31 22.58 -2.94
CA ASP A 85 8.87 23.63 -3.80
C ASP A 85 9.30 23.04 -5.17
N ARG A 86 9.90 21.84 -5.17
CA ARG A 86 10.28 21.13 -6.39
C ARG A 86 9.06 20.73 -7.23
N TYR A 87 7.99 20.22 -6.58
CA TYR A 87 6.76 19.84 -7.25
C TYR A 87 6.12 21.04 -7.95
N VAL A 88 5.98 22.17 -7.26
CA VAL A 88 5.44 23.41 -7.84
C VAL A 88 6.30 23.91 -9.02
N ALA A 89 7.63 23.89 -8.87
CA ALA A 89 8.54 24.30 -9.95
C ALA A 89 8.42 23.39 -11.19
N ARG A 90 8.39 22.07 -11.00
CA ARG A 90 8.20 21.09 -12.09
C ARG A 90 6.84 21.26 -12.77
N HIS A 91 5.78 21.48 -12.01
CA HIS A 91 4.45 21.71 -12.53
C HIS A 91 4.44 22.94 -13.46
N LYS A 92 4.95 24.07 -12.98
CA LYS A 92 5.02 25.32 -13.77
C LYS A 92 5.86 25.18 -15.04
N ALA A 93 6.92 24.40 -15.00
CA ALA A 93 7.77 24.14 -16.15
C ALA A 93 7.11 23.21 -17.18
N GLY A 94 6.44 22.14 -16.71
CA GLY A 94 5.83 21.13 -17.57
C GLY A 94 4.43 21.47 -18.07
N LEU A 95 3.67 22.26 -17.29
CA LEU A 95 2.27 22.62 -17.56
C LEU A 95 2.06 24.12 -17.38
N PRO A 96 2.71 24.96 -18.21
CA PRO A 96 2.73 26.42 -18.01
C PRO A 96 1.36 27.10 -18.15
N ASN A 97 0.40 26.44 -18.78
CA ASN A 97 -0.97 26.94 -18.97
C ASN A 97 -1.93 26.51 -17.87
N GLU A 98 -1.45 25.77 -16.86
CA GLU A 98 -2.27 25.28 -15.77
C GLU A 98 -1.83 25.87 -14.45
N THR A 99 -2.83 26.32 -13.69
CA THR A 99 -2.60 26.97 -12.41
C THR A 99 -2.43 25.95 -11.29
N ILE A 100 -1.54 26.23 -10.34
CA ILE A 100 -1.33 25.41 -9.14
C ILE A 100 -1.28 26.28 -7.89
N GLY A 101 -2.01 25.88 -6.86
CA GLY A 101 -2.04 26.58 -5.58
C GLY A 101 -3.02 25.94 -4.58
N VAL A 102 -3.07 26.51 -3.38
CA VAL A 102 -3.96 26.06 -2.31
C VAL A 102 -5.37 26.58 -2.55
N GLY A 103 -6.38 25.71 -2.48
CA GLY A 103 -7.79 26.05 -2.62
C GLY A 103 -8.40 25.64 -3.96
N THR A 104 -9.72 25.81 -4.08
CA THR A 104 -10.54 25.29 -5.19
C THR A 104 -10.45 26.09 -6.49
N GLY A 105 -9.78 27.24 -6.47
CA GLY A 105 -9.64 28.12 -7.65
C GLY A 105 -8.52 27.74 -8.62
N TYR A 106 -7.79 26.67 -8.35
CA TYR A 106 -6.66 26.22 -9.16
C TYR A 106 -6.98 24.95 -9.94
N ASP A 107 -6.36 24.80 -11.11
CA ASP A 107 -6.46 23.57 -11.92
C ASP A 107 -5.85 22.39 -11.20
N PHE A 108 -4.72 22.62 -10.51
CA PHE A 108 -4.12 21.70 -9.52
C PHE A 108 -4.20 22.30 -8.13
N GLN A 109 -4.97 21.62 -7.29
CA GLN A 109 -5.18 22.01 -5.89
C GLN A 109 -4.09 21.39 -5.03
N LEU A 110 -3.14 22.24 -4.63
CA LEU A 110 -2.01 21.87 -3.79
C LEU A 110 -2.50 21.63 -2.35
N PHE A 111 -1.98 20.62 -1.70
CA PHE A 111 -2.17 20.42 -0.26
C PHE A 111 -1.65 21.64 0.49
N ASP A 112 -2.44 22.16 1.45
CA ASP A 112 -1.98 23.24 2.30
C ASP A 112 -0.94 22.71 3.30
N ARG A 113 0.34 22.97 3.01
CA ARG A 113 1.43 22.50 3.88
C ARG A 113 1.41 23.13 5.27
N ALA A 114 0.68 24.23 5.47
CA ALA A 114 0.51 24.81 6.80
C ALA A 114 -0.16 23.83 7.77
N GLU A 115 -1.00 22.94 7.28
CA GLU A 115 -1.61 21.87 8.07
C GLU A 115 -0.57 20.90 8.69
N LEU A 116 0.59 20.71 8.04
CA LEU A 116 1.67 19.88 8.58
C LEU A 116 2.29 20.49 9.84
N TYR A 117 2.29 21.82 9.91
CA TYR A 117 2.91 22.58 11.00
C TYR A 117 1.89 23.20 11.96
N SER A 118 0.62 22.81 11.79
CA SER A 118 -0.48 23.33 12.57
C SER A 118 -0.46 22.84 14.02
N GLY A 119 -0.93 23.69 14.92
CA GLY A 119 -1.31 23.33 16.29
C GLY A 119 -2.68 22.63 16.36
N GLU A 120 -3.46 22.64 15.28
CA GLU A 120 -4.81 22.10 15.20
C GLU A 120 -4.89 20.76 14.47
N ALA A 121 -3.77 20.21 14.02
CA ALA A 121 -3.68 18.89 13.42
C ALA A 121 -2.77 17.98 14.23
N ARG A 122 -3.00 16.67 14.15
CA ARG A 122 -2.19 15.63 14.77
C ARG A 122 -2.22 14.34 13.96
N PHE A 123 -1.23 13.49 14.19
CA PHE A 123 -1.21 12.14 13.65
C PHE A 123 -1.92 11.17 14.59
N VAL A 124 -2.92 10.47 14.08
CA VAL A 124 -3.80 9.56 14.81
C VAL A 124 -3.59 8.14 14.30
N LEU A 125 -3.48 7.18 15.20
CA LEU A 125 -3.29 5.77 14.85
C LEU A 125 -4.51 5.26 14.08
N ALA A 126 -4.29 4.84 12.84
CA ALA A 126 -5.33 4.41 11.90
C ALA A 126 -5.23 2.92 11.54
N GLY A 127 -4.23 2.23 12.07
CA GLY A 127 -4.05 0.78 11.90
C GLY A 127 -2.69 0.30 12.37
N ILE A 128 -2.60 -0.98 12.69
CA ILE A 128 -1.32 -1.66 12.95
C ILE A 128 -1.26 -2.89 12.06
N VAL A 129 -0.19 -3.06 11.29
CA VAL A 129 -0.07 -4.13 10.30
C VAL A 129 1.16 -4.98 10.57
N ASN A 130 0.95 -6.28 10.63
CA ASN A 130 2.02 -7.25 10.58
C ASN A 130 2.53 -7.38 9.14
N ARG A 131 3.83 -7.30 8.96
CA ARG A 131 4.53 -7.43 7.69
C ARG A 131 5.66 -8.46 7.77
N MET A 132 5.39 -9.60 8.42
CA MET A 132 6.32 -10.74 8.40
C MET A 132 6.52 -11.29 6.98
N ASP A 133 5.59 -10.98 6.05
CA ASP A 133 5.75 -11.23 4.62
C ASP A 133 6.95 -10.48 3.99
N ARG A 134 7.61 -9.63 4.75
CA ARG A 134 8.81 -8.89 4.35
C ARG A 134 10.09 -9.36 5.03
N ALA A 135 10.06 -10.52 5.68
CA ALA A 135 11.26 -11.07 6.34
C ALA A 135 12.44 -11.29 5.35
N TYR A 136 12.16 -11.47 4.06
CA TYR A 136 13.20 -11.57 3.03
C TYR A 136 13.99 -10.27 2.81
N VAL A 137 13.45 -9.11 3.22
CA VAL A 137 14.13 -7.80 3.10
C VAL A 137 15.18 -7.61 4.19
N SER A 138 14.91 -8.13 5.39
CA SER A 138 15.77 -8.02 6.57
C SER A 138 15.89 -9.39 7.24
N PRO A 139 16.77 -10.29 6.74
CA PRO A 139 16.88 -11.65 7.25
C PRO A 139 17.24 -11.76 8.73
N GLU A 140 17.81 -10.68 9.30
CA GLU A 140 18.14 -10.57 10.72
C GLU A 140 16.92 -10.29 11.62
N SER A 141 15.76 -10.11 11.03
CA SER A 141 14.49 -9.89 11.72
C SER A 141 13.39 -10.80 11.18
N CYS A 142 12.29 -10.89 11.91
CA CYS A 142 11.13 -11.65 11.47
C CYS A 142 10.19 -10.85 10.55
N GLY A 143 10.73 -9.89 9.82
CA GLY A 143 9.96 -8.93 9.04
C GLY A 143 9.69 -7.64 9.83
N GLU A 144 8.56 -7.02 9.57
CA GLU A 144 8.23 -5.69 10.08
C GLU A 144 6.87 -5.66 10.77
N VAL A 145 6.68 -4.66 11.64
CA VAL A 145 5.35 -4.20 12.08
C VAL A 145 5.24 -2.73 11.73
N ARG A 146 4.10 -2.31 11.22
CA ARG A 146 3.84 -0.93 10.80
C ARG A 146 2.74 -0.31 11.64
N LEU A 147 3.06 0.80 12.30
CA LEU A 147 2.11 1.67 12.96
C LEU A 147 1.72 2.75 11.95
N ILE A 148 0.45 2.77 11.56
CA ILE A 148 -0.06 3.63 10.50
C ILE A 148 -0.81 4.79 11.15
N TYR A 149 -0.28 5.99 10.98
CA TYR A 149 -0.89 7.21 11.48
C TYR A 149 -1.44 8.05 10.33
N ARG A 150 -2.60 8.64 10.56
CA ARG A 150 -3.24 9.54 9.63
C ARG A 150 -3.23 10.96 10.18
N LEU A 151 -2.82 11.93 9.37
CA LEU A 151 -2.97 13.33 9.71
C LEU A 151 -4.45 13.68 9.82
N THR A 152 -4.83 14.38 10.91
CA THR A 152 -6.22 14.60 11.26
C THR A 152 -6.35 15.93 11.99
N ARG A 153 -7.37 16.73 11.68
CA ARG A 153 -7.66 17.96 12.41
C ARG A 153 -8.22 17.64 13.79
N SER A 154 -7.68 18.27 14.84
CA SER A 154 -8.05 17.99 16.23
C SER A 154 -9.42 18.55 16.59
N ALA A 155 -9.79 19.73 16.12
CA ALA A 155 -11.04 20.40 16.42
C ALA A 155 -12.29 19.66 15.91
N ALA A 156 -12.15 18.84 14.87
CA ALA A 156 -13.28 18.08 14.33
C ALA A 156 -13.66 16.86 15.19
N ALA A 157 -12.84 16.48 16.16
CA ALA A 157 -13.14 15.38 17.09
C ALA A 157 -14.31 15.69 18.05
N GLU A 158 -14.64 16.97 18.22
CA GLU A 158 -15.75 17.44 19.08
C GLU A 158 -17.02 17.71 18.27
N ALA A 159 -16.98 17.63 16.95
CA ALA A 159 -18.14 17.83 16.10
C ALA A 159 -19.08 16.62 16.21
N GLY A 160 -20.35 16.87 16.54
CA GLY A 160 -21.37 15.86 16.78
C GLY A 160 -21.64 14.93 15.58
N GLU A 161 -22.58 13.99 15.77
CA GLU A 161 -23.02 13.04 14.74
C GLU A 161 -23.33 13.75 13.41
N GLY A 162 -22.66 13.34 12.35
CA GLY A 162 -22.84 13.88 10.99
C GLY A 162 -21.74 14.83 10.51
N ALA A 163 -20.75 15.14 11.34
CA ALA A 163 -19.60 15.93 10.91
C ALA A 163 -18.76 15.18 9.86
N ALA A 164 -18.20 15.95 8.92
CA ALA A 164 -17.28 15.42 7.93
C ALA A 164 -16.04 14.80 8.61
N SER A 165 -15.48 13.76 8.01
CA SER A 165 -14.23 13.16 8.49
C SER A 165 -13.14 14.24 8.65
N PRO A 166 -12.50 14.34 9.83
CA PRO A 166 -11.45 15.31 10.09
C PRO A 166 -10.10 14.94 9.45
N ARG A 167 -10.06 13.85 8.70
CA ARG A 167 -8.83 13.29 8.10
C ARG A 167 -8.30 14.18 7.01
N LEU A 168 -6.99 14.37 7.05
CA LEU A 168 -6.21 15.03 6.00
C LEU A 168 -5.47 13.97 5.16
N PRO A 169 -5.15 14.27 3.89
CA PRO A 169 -4.64 13.27 2.96
C PRO A 169 -3.13 13.00 3.13
N MET A 170 -2.69 12.73 4.36
CA MET A 170 -1.34 12.32 4.68
C MET A 170 -1.32 11.11 5.61
N THR A 171 -0.47 10.15 5.30
CA THR A 171 -0.17 9.00 6.13
C THR A 171 1.31 9.04 6.52
N LEU A 172 1.59 8.79 7.80
CA LEU A 172 2.92 8.60 8.35
C LEU A 172 2.97 7.20 8.94
N ASN A 173 3.83 6.34 8.39
CA ASN A 173 4.01 4.99 8.87
C ASN A 173 5.32 4.93 9.67
N VAL A 174 5.24 4.51 10.93
CA VAL A 174 6.41 4.12 11.71
C VAL A 174 6.59 2.63 11.52
N VAL A 175 7.71 2.25 10.94
CA VAL A 175 8.07 0.86 10.65
C VAL A 175 9.06 0.38 11.69
N LEU A 176 8.72 -0.74 12.32
CA LEU A 176 9.54 -1.37 13.36
C LEU A 176 9.95 -2.77 12.89
N LYS A 177 11.18 -3.18 13.19
CA LYS A 177 11.63 -4.55 12.96
C LYS A 177 10.89 -5.49 13.90
N ALA A 178 10.32 -6.57 13.37
CA ALA A 178 9.72 -7.62 14.17
C ALA A 178 10.85 -8.47 14.79
N ARG A 179 11.20 -8.18 16.03
CA ARG A 179 12.22 -8.89 16.80
C ARG A 179 11.64 -9.51 18.04
N GLY A 180 12.15 -10.69 18.40
CA GLY A 180 11.69 -11.47 19.54
C GLY A 180 12.44 -11.21 20.83
N GLU A 181 13.08 -10.07 21.00
CA GLU A 181 13.81 -9.73 22.21
C GLU A 181 12.87 -9.07 23.23
N ALA A 182 12.56 -9.79 24.30
CA ALA A 182 11.85 -9.28 25.46
C ALA A 182 12.63 -9.67 26.73
N GLY A 183 13.50 -8.81 27.18
CA GLY A 183 14.37 -9.10 28.33
C GLY A 183 15.33 -10.27 28.02
N ASN A 184 15.38 -11.28 28.89
CA ASN A 184 16.29 -12.43 28.77
C ASN A 184 15.73 -13.58 27.91
N ALA A 185 14.52 -13.43 27.32
CA ALA A 185 13.89 -14.49 26.54
C ALA A 185 13.84 -14.10 25.07
N THR A 186 14.51 -14.86 24.23
CA THR A 186 14.43 -14.72 22.77
C THR A 186 13.20 -15.46 22.26
N ILE A 187 12.25 -14.72 21.67
CA ILE A 187 11.09 -15.29 21.01
C ILE A 187 11.41 -15.48 19.53
N THR A 188 11.22 -16.68 19.03
CA THR A 188 11.47 -17.03 17.63
C THR A 188 10.45 -16.37 16.69
N CYS A 189 10.76 -16.29 15.40
CA CYS A 189 9.80 -15.84 14.38
C CYS A 189 8.51 -16.67 14.39
N ALA A 190 8.61 -17.98 14.65
CA ALA A 190 7.44 -18.85 14.83
C ALA A 190 6.58 -18.41 16.03
N GLY A 191 7.20 -18.03 17.14
CA GLY A 191 6.50 -17.49 18.30
C GLY A 191 5.80 -16.16 18.01
N ILE A 192 6.45 -15.25 17.28
CA ILE A 192 5.83 -13.98 16.84
C ILE A 192 4.64 -14.24 15.92
N ALA A 193 4.80 -15.11 14.91
CA ALA A 193 3.71 -15.49 14.01
C ALA A 193 2.54 -16.10 14.77
N GLY A 194 2.84 -16.98 15.74
CA GLY A 194 1.84 -17.60 16.62
C GLY A 194 1.03 -16.58 17.42
N ARG A 195 1.67 -15.55 17.99
CA ARG A 195 0.98 -14.48 18.74
C ARG A 195 0.03 -13.66 17.84
N TRP A 196 0.46 -13.32 16.62
CA TRP A 196 -0.37 -12.60 15.67
C TRP A 196 -1.58 -13.44 15.22
N LEU A 197 -1.37 -14.70 14.88
CA LEU A 197 -2.46 -15.60 14.51
C LEU A 197 -3.44 -15.81 15.67
N ALA A 198 -2.94 -16.00 16.89
CA ALA A 198 -3.78 -16.13 18.08
C ALA A 198 -4.58 -14.85 18.37
N ALA A 199 -3.98 -13.66 18.15
CA ALA A 199 -4.69 -12.40 18.29
C ALA A 199 -5.86 -12.28 17.30
N GLY A 200 -5.72 -12.86 16.10
CA GLY A 200 -6.79 -12.93 15.09
C GLY A 200 -8.01 -13.73 15.51
N GLU A 201 -7.86 -14.67 16.42
CA GLU A 201 -8.94 -15.56 16.90
C GLU A 201 -9.65 -15.01 18.16
N LEU A 202 -9.23 -13.86 18.69
CA LEU A 202 -9.83 -13.28 19.88
C LEU A 202 -11.24 -12.76 19.59
N PRO A 203 -12.26 -13.16 20.35
CA PRO A 203 -13.63 -12.64 20.21
C PRO A 203 -13.80 -11.31 21.00
N LEU A 204 -12.76 -10.45 21.01
CA LEU A 204 -12.69 -9.22 21.76
C LEU A 204 -12.74 -8.01 20.84
N THR A 205 -13.20 -6.88 21.36
CA THR A 205 -13.22 -5.59 20.66
C THR A 205 -12.84 -4.45 21.64
N GLY A 206 -12.55 -3.28 21.12
CA GLY A 206 -12.36 -2.07 21.92
C GLY A 206 -11.25 -2.19 22.96
N ALA A 207 -11.54 -1.69 24.18
CA ALA A 207 -10.55 -1.63 25.26
C ALA A 207 -10.06 -3.03 25.71
N GLU A 208 -10.93 -4.03 25.72
CA GLU A 208 -10.54 -5.40 26.08
C GLU A 208 -9.57 -5.99 25.06
N LEU A 209 -9.83 -5.77 23.76
CA LEU A 209 -8.91 -6.17 22.71
C LEU A 209 -7.58 -5.43 22.84
N ALA A 210 -7.59 -4.11 23.02
CA ALA A 210 -6.36 -3.32 23.19
C ALA A 210 -5.54 -3.80 24.38
N ALA A 211 -6.17 -4.07 25.52
CA ALA A 211 -5.52 -4.61 26.73
C ALA A 211 -4.91 -5.98 26.46
N ARG A 212 -5.64 -6.89 25.80
CA ARG A 212 -5.13 -8.25 25.49
C ARG A 212 -3.98 -8.23 24.50
N LEU A 213 -4.04 -7.38 23.49
CA LEU A 213 -2.97 -7.22 22.49
C LEU A 213 -1.66 -6.71 23.11
N THR A 214 -1.75 -5.83 24.11
CA THR A 214 -0.60 -5.20 24.77
C THR A 214 -0.13 -5.93 26.03
N ALA A 215 -0.90 -6.90 26.51
CA ALA A 215 -0.53 -7.74 27.66
C ALA A 215 0.74 -8.56 27.36
N LYS A 216 1.37 -9.09 28.40
CA LYS A 216 2.46 -10.06 28.27
C LYS A 216 1.98 -11.20 27.35
N ASP A 217 2.81 -11.56 26.38
CA ASP A 217 2.50 -12.55 25.33
C ASP A 217 1.43 -12.13 24.30
N GLY A 218 0.96 -10.89 24.36
CA GLY A 218 0.13 -10.32 23.30
C GLY A 218 0.92 -10.03 22.03
N ALA A 219 0.22 -9.83 20.91
CA ALA A 219 0.84 -9.58 19.61
C ALA A 219 1.66 -8.27 19.58
N LEU A 220 1.27 -7.27 20.39
CA LEU A 220 1.91 -5.97 20.46
C LEU A 220 2.91 -5.83 21.63
N ASP A 221 3.08 -6.86 22.45
CA ASP A 221 4.01 -6.83 23.60
C ASP A 221 5.47 -6.57 23.17
N LEU A 222 5.86 -7.11 22.02
CA LEU A 222 7.21 -7.00 21.47
C LEU A 222 7.47 -5.74 20.66
N ILE A 223 6.46 -4.89 20.45
CA ILE A 223 6.62 -3.65 19.72
C ILE A 223 7.18 -2.58 20.66
N ARG A 224 8.43 -2.22 20.44
CA ARG A 224 9.18 -1.29 21.26
C ARG A 224 9.84 -0.20 20.42
N PRO A 225 10.01 1.02 20.95
CA PRO A 225 10.67 2.13 20.25
C PRO A 225 12.06 1.79 19.73
N GLU A 226 12.81 0.95 20.44
CA GLU A 226 14.17 0.52 20.06
C GLU A 226 14.18 -0.28 18.74
N ASN A 227 13.02 -0.82 18.33
CA ASN A 227 12.87 -1.55 17.09
C ASN A 227 12.51 -0.66 15.90
N ILE A 228 12.40 0.66 16.10
CA ILE A 228 12.12 1.60 14.99
C ILE A 228 13.26 1.49 13.97
N ASP A 229 12.85 1.21 12.73
CA ASP A 229 13.73 1.11 11.57
C ASP A 229 13.66 2.36 10.70
N ARG A 230 12.45 2.81 10.39
CA ARG A 230 12.23 3.95 9.50
C ARG A 230 10.85 4.57 9.64
N ILE A 231 10.71 5.74 9.04
CA ILE A 231 9.42 6.38 8.75
C ILE A 231 9.20 6.36 7.24
N GLU A 232 7.98 6.06 6.83
CA GLU A 232 7.50 6.20 5.46
C GLU A 232 6.38 7.24 5.43
N THR A 233 6.46 8.21 4.52
CA THR A 233 5.41 9.22 4.33
C THR A 233 4.74 9.02 2.99
N ASN A 234 3.42 9.18 2.97
CA ASN A 234 2.59 9.20 1.78
C ASN A 234 1.65 10.39 1.90
N LEU A 235 1.92 11.45 1.13
CA LEU A 235 1.17 12.69 1.14
C LEU A 235 0.55 12.92 -0.24
N GLN A 236 -0.76 13.08 -0.30
CA GLN A 236 -1.40 13.62 -1.49
C GLN A 236 -0.99 15.09 -1.63
N ILE A 237 0.08 15.32 -2.39
CA ILE A 237 0.66 16.66 -2.53
C ILE A 237 -0.21 17.59 -3.35
N ALA A 238 -0.90 17.05 -4.37
CA ALA A 238 -1.87 17.80 -5.16
C ALA A 238 -2.93 16.90 -5.79
N HIS A 239 -4.04 17.48 -6.17
CA HIS A 239 -5.02 16.83 -7.02
C HIS A 239 -5.60 17.79 -8.05
N ALA A 240 -5.95 17.27 -9.23
CA ALA A 240 -6.68 17.99 -10.26
C ALA A 240 -8.10 17.43 -10.30
N PRO A 241 -9.14 18.24 -10.02
CA PRO A 241 -10.52 17.82 -10.16
C PRO A 241 -10.85 17.56 -11.63
N LYS A 242 -11.85 16.72 -11.89
CA LYS A 242 -12.32 16.48 -13.25
C LYS A 242 -12.84 17.77 -13.89
N SER A 243 -12.37 18.05 -15.10
CA SER A 243 -12.80 19.20 -15.91
C SER A 243 -13.11 18.74 -17.34
N PRO A 244 -13.66 19.61 -18.21
CA PRO A 244 -13.88 19.29 -19.64
C PRO A 244 -12.60 18.95 -20.41
N VAL A 245 -11.44 19.40 -19.93
CA VAL A 245 -10.14 19.24 -20.60
C VAL A 245 -9.21 18.25 -19.89
N ARG A 246 -9.59 17.76 -18.69
CA ARG A 246 -8.75 16.89 -17.89
C ARG A 246 -9.57 15.90 -17.08
N ASP A 247 -9.11 14.67 -17.00
CA ASP A 247 -9.59 13.68 -16.04
C ASP A 247 -9.03 13.97 -14.64
N PHE A 248 -9.72 13.47 -13.63
CA PHE A 248 -9.26 13.57 -12.25
C PHE A 248 -7.86 12.94 -12.11
N ARG A 249 -6.96 13.67 -11.45
CA ARG A 249 -5.63 13.19 -11.13
C ARG A 249 -5.31 13.51 -9.65
N THR A 250 -4.65 12.58 -8.99
CA THR A 250 -4.10 12.77 -7.65
C THR A 250 -2.64 12.39 -7.66
N ASP A 251 -1.79 13.29 -7.20
CA ASP A 251 -0.36 13.08 -7.09
C ASP A 251 0.04 12.86 -5.63
N TYR A 252 0.70 11.72 -5.38
CA TYR A 252 1.19 11.33 -4.06
C TYR A 252 2.70 11.50 -3.98
N LEU A 253 3.17 12.23 -2.98
CA LEU A 253 4.58 12.31 -2.61
C LEU A 253 4.91 11.19 -1.64
N LEU A 254 5.88 10.36 -2.01
CA LEU A 254 6.40 9.24 -1.24
C LEU A 254 7.83 9.52 -0.81
N LYS A 255 8.11 9.37 0.49
CA LYS A 255 9.46 9.52 1.08
C LYS A 255 9.70 8.47 2.14
N VAL A 256 10.96 8.11 2.33
CA VAL A 256 11.43 7.20 3.38
C VAL A 256 12.57 7.84 4.16
N PHE A 257 12.55 7.66 5.47
CA PHE A 257 13.57 8.18 6.38
C PHE A 257 13.99 7.06 7.32
N ARG A 258 15.25 6.63 7.23
CA ARG A 258 15.79 5.56 8.09
C ARG A 258 16.23 6.12 9.43
N TYR A 259 15.94 5.41 10.49
CA TYR A 259 16.35 5.82 11.83
C TYR A 259 17.84 5.57 12.05
N ASN A 260 18.56 6.63 12.37
CA ASN A 260 19.97 6.62 12.74
C ASN A 260 20.07 6.61 14.27
N ALA A 261 20.19 5.43 14.86
CA ALA A 261 20.17 5.27 16.30
C ALA A 261 21.32 6.02 17.03
N PRO A 262 22.58 6.00 16.53
CA PRO A 262 23.65 6.80 17.13
C PRO A 262 23.38 8.31 17.15
N ALA A 263 22.80 8.84 16.07
CA ALA A 263 22.47 10.26 15.96
C ALA A 263 21.07 10.60 16.52
N ARG A 264 20.29 9.61 16.89
CA ARG A 264 18.90 9.72 17.39
C ARG A 264 18.01 10.57 16.48
N ARG A 265 18.13 10.40 15.17
CA ARG A 265 17.37 11.15 14.17
C ARG A 265 17.02 10.27 12.97
N PHE A 266 16.09 10.76 12.15
CA PHE A 266 15.77 10.17 10.87
C PHE A 266 16.59 10.84 9.77
N ASP A 267 17.24 10.04 8.94
CA ASP A 267 17.98 10.51 7.77
C ASP A 267 17.23 10.04 6.50
N GLU A 268 17.16 10.89 5.47
CA GLU A 268 16.50 10.57 4.21
C GLU A 268 17.18 9.37 3.54
N ALA A 269 16.36 8.38 3.14
CA ALA A 269 16.81 7.13 2.55
C ALA A 269 16.16 6.87 1.19
N PRO A 270 16.76 6.02 0.34
CA PRO A 270 16.13 5.57 -0.89
C PRO A 270 14.81 4.82 -0.63
N LEU A 271 13.83 5.01 -1.52
CA LEU A 271 12.63 4.18 -1.51
C LEU A 271 12.96 2.81 -2.11
N GLU A 272 12.51 1.76 -1.46
CA GLU A 272 12.72 0.40 -1.94
C GLU A 272 12.20 0.22 -3.36
N ASN A 273 13.07 -0.28 -4.23
CA ASN A 273 12.79 -0.53 -5.64
C ASN A 273 12.30 0.69 -6.45
N GLN A 274 12.35 1.89 -5.91
CA GLN A 274 12.05 3.09 -6.69
C GLN A 274 13.25 3.45 -7.56
N ILE A 275 13.21 3.05 -8.81
CA ILE A 275 14.29 3.26 -9.78
C ILE A 275 14.48 4.76 -10.03
N ASP A 276 15.73 5.24 -9.90
CA ASP A 276 16.11 6.62 -10.22
C ASP A 276 16.37 6.77 -11.72
N ARG A 277 15.28 6.82 -12.47
CA ARG A 277 15.34 6.92 -13.94
C ARG A 277 16.18 8.09 -14.42
N GLU A 278 16.02 9.27 -13.82
CA GLU A 278 16.73 10.48 -14.26
C GLU A 278 18.24 10.29 -14.15
N ARG A 279 18.70 9.77 -13.01
CA ARG A 279 20.14 9.51 -12.79
C ARG A 279 20.68 8.40 -13.67
N LEU A 280 19.93 7.31 -13.86
CA LEU A 280 20.33 6.20 -14.72
C LEU A 280 20.45 6.59 -16.20
N LEU A 281 19.65 7.56 -16.66
CA LEU A 281 19.74 8.08 -18.03
C LEU A 281 20.79 9.16 -18.18
N ALA A 282 21.15 9.87 -17.11
CA ALA A 282 22.18 10.91 -17.12
C ALA A 282 23.60 10.31 -16.98
N ASP A 283 23.75 9.20 -16.28
CA ASP A 283 25.01 8.48 -16.08
C ASP A 283 24.97 7.14 -16.85
N GLU A 284 25.61 7.11 -18.03
CA GLU A 284 25.60 5.95 -18.92
C GLU A 284 26.23 4.70 -18.26
N ASN A 285 27.27 4.86 -17.45
CA ASN A 285 27.90 3.74 -16.75
C ASN A 285 26.95 3.16 -15.70
N LEU A 286 26.31 4.01 -14.91
CA LEU A 286 25.34 3.58 -13.92
C LEU A 286 24.13 2.92 -14.57
N GLY A 287 23.66 3.44 -15.70
CA GLY A 287 22.58 2.86 -16.49
C GLY A 287 22.94 1.49 -17.06
N HIS A 288 24.16 1.35 -17.59
CA HIS A 288 24.69 0.08 -18.06
C HIS A 288 24.78 -0.96 -16.92
N ASP A 289 25.32 -0.56 -15.77
CA ASP A 289 25.42 -1.42 -14.58
C ASP A 289 24.05 -1.90 -14.10
N PHE A 290 23.06 -1.00 -14.08
CA PHE A 290 21.69 -1.36 -13.72
C PHE A 290 21.08 -2.37 -14.69
N LYS A 291 21.24 -2.16 -16.01
CA LYS A 291 20.78 -3.11 -17.03
C LYS A 291 21.44 -4.48 -16.85
N ALA A 292 22.75 -4.51 -16.72
CA ALA A 292 23.51 -5.74 -16.53
C ALA A 292 23.05 -6.48 -15.26
N TRP A 293 22.80 -5.76 -14.18
CA TRP A 293 22.32 -6.33 -12.92
C TRP A 293 20.90 -6.90 -13.04
N LEU A 294 19.95 -6.12 -13.57
CA LEU A 294 18.54 -6.54 -13.61
C LEU A 294 18.30 -7.68 -14.61
N LEU A 295 19.01 -7.68 -15.74
CA LEU A 295 18.87 -8.69 -16.79
C LEU A 295 19.72 -9.95 -16.54
N ASP A 296 20.44 -10.02 -15.42
CA ASP A 296 21.16 -11.22 -15.01
C ASP A 296 20.16 -12.32 -14.60
N PRO A 297 20.27 -13.55 -15.15
CA PRO A 297 19.37 -14.66 -14.80
C PRO A 297 19.24 -14.93 -13.29
N ARG A 298 20.28 -14.62 -12.50
CA ARG A 298 20.27 -14.79 -11.04
C ARG A 298 19.23 -13.90 -10.35
N HIS A 299 18.95 -12.71 -10.89
CA HIS A 299 17.98 -11.75 -10.35
C HIS A 299 16.61 -11.86 -11.02
N PHE A 300 16.57 -12.49 -12.19
CA PHE A 300 15.35 -12.56 -13.00
C PHE A 300 14.24 -13.36 -12.35
N ASN A 301 14.57 -14.40 -11.59
CA ASN A 301 13.57 -15.19 -10.86
C ASN A 301 12.90 -14.40 -9.73
N GLU A 302 13.68 -13.69 -8.89
CA GLU A 302 13.13 -12.81 -7.85
C GLU A 302 12.33 -11.66 -8.47
N PHE A 303 12.81 -11.14 -9.60
CA PHE A 303 12.10 -10.10 -10.35
C PHE A 303 10.75 -10.61 -10.88
N ASP A 304 10.72 -11.77 -11.52
CA ASP A 304 9.49 -12.41 -11.99
C ASP A 304 8.51 -12.65 -10.83
N ARG A 305 9.00 -13.07 -9.67
CA ARG A 305 8.22 -13.32 -8.46
C ARG A 305 7.81 -12.02 -7.73
N GLY A 306 8.35 -10.87 -8.11
CA GLY A 306 8.10 -9.59 -7.44
C GLY A 306 8.71 -9.48 -6.05
N ALA A 307 9.76 -10.26 -5.77
CA ALA A 307 10.52 -10.26 -4.52
C ALA A 307 11.95 -9.72 -4.69
N VAL A 308 12.27 -9.15 -5.84
CA VAL A 308 13.57 -8.55 -6.12
C VAL A 308 13.84 -7.36 -5.22
N LEU A 309 15.08 -7.24 -4.74
CA LEU A 309 15.59 -6.07 -4.02
C LEU A 309 16.66 -5.39 -4.87
N ILE A 310 16.27 -4.29 -5.49
CA ILE A 310 17.16 -3.48 -6.33
C ILE A 310 18.17 -2.77 -5.42
N PRO A 311 19.49 -2.83 -5.70
CA PRO A 311 20.51 -2.15 -4.90
C PRO A 311 20.28 -0.64 -4.77
N GLU A 312 20.50 -0.11 -3.56
CA GLU A 312 20.23 1.30 -3.22
C GLU A 312 20.90 2.31 -4.15
N ARG A 313 22.07 1.96 -4.71
CA ARG A 313 22.80 2.81 -5.67
C ARG A 313 22.00 3.17 -6.93
N PHE A 314 20.95 2.40 -7.25
CA PHE A 314 20.07 2.63 -8.40
C PHE A 314 18.75 3.28 -8.05
N LEU A 315 18.52 3.58 -6.75
CA LEU A 315 17.22 4.00 -6.23
C LEU A 315 17.13 5.50 -5.98
N ALA A 316 15.93 6.03 -6.17
CA ALA A 316 15.57 7.40 -5.85
C ALA A 316 15.19 7.56 -4.37
N ARG A 317 15.41 8.77 -3.83
CA ARG A 317 15.06 9.15 -2.45
C ARG A 317 13.66 9.72 -2.31
N GLY A 318 12.90 9.81 -3.39
CA GLY A 318 11.53 10.29 -3.40
C GLY A 318 10.83 9.88 -4.68
N ALA A 319 9.51 9.87 -4.66
CA ALA A 319 8.70 9.61 -5.83
C ALA A 319 7.42 10.44 -5.80
N ILE A 320 7.02 10.91 -6.97
CA ILE A 320 5.66 11.37 -7.20
C ILE A 320 4.91 10.26 -7.93
N ALA A 321 3.84 9.76 -7.31
CA ALA A 321 2.99 8.73 -7.88
C ALA A 321 1.66 9.34 -8.30
N ALA A 322 1.43 9.50 -9.58
CA ALA A 322 0.14 9.96 -10.10
C ALA A 322 -0.87 8.81 -10.08
N THR A 323 -2.05 9.05 -9.57
CA THR A 323 -3.15 8.07 -9.59
C THR A 323 -4.31 8.65 -10.36
N PRO A 324 -4.49 8.30 -11.63
CA PRO A 324 -5.65 8.70 -12.40
C PRO A 324 -6.88 7.94 -11.94
N VAL A 325 -8.01 8.58 -12.01
CA VAL A 325 -9.32 7.92 -11.90
C VAL A 325 -9.72 7.32 -13.25
N GLY A 326 -9.11 7.79 -14.34
CA GLY A 326 -9.22 7.19 -15.65
C GLY A 326 -8.49 5.85 -15.74
N PHE A 327 -8.78 5.09 -16.78
CA PHE A 327 -8.30 3.72 -16.97
C PHE A 327 -7.31 3.61 -18.13
N ASP A 328 -6.75 4.72 -18.59
CA ASP A 328 -5.76 4.66 -19.66
C ASP A 328 -4.39 4.30 -19.09
N PRO A 329 -3.90 3.07 -19.33
CA PRO A 329 -2.59 2.67 -18.85
C PRO A 329 -1.45 3.52 -19.45
N SER A 330 -1.66 4.12 -20.63
CA SER A 330 -0.65 4.93 -21.30
C SER A 330 -0.42 6.27 -20.61
N GLU A 331 -1.46 6.82 -19.97
CA GLU A 331 -1.33 8.03 -19.15
C GLU A 331 -0.67 7.74 -17.79
N LEU A 332 -0.70 6.47 -17.35
CA LEU A 332 -0.13 6.04 -16.08
C LEU A 332 1.38 5.91 -16.10
N GLN A 333 2.00 5.81 -17.28
CA GLN A 333 3.38 5.36 -17.42
C GLN A 333 4.37 6.37 -18.03
N PRO A 334 4.02 7.62 -18.36
CA PRO A 334 4.98 8.54 -18.99
C PRO A 334 6.22 8.80 -18.12
N GLU A 335 6.09 8.62 -16.80
CA GLU A 335 7.20 8.82 -15.87
C GLU A 335 8.18 7.65 -15.83
N PHE A 336 7.74 6.45 -16.18
CA PHE A 336 8.61 5.28 -16.11
C PHE A 336 9.44 5.10 -17.35
N GLY A 337 8.86 5.04 -18.54
CA GLY A 337 9.54 5.02 -19.83
C GLY A 337 10.92 4.34 -19.84
N LEU A 338 11.07 3.25 -19.06
CA LEU A 338 12.34 2.54 -18.93
C LEU A 338 12.54 1.53 -20.06
N VAL A 339 11.43 1.09 -20.65
CA VAL A 339 11.41 0.13 -21.75
C VAL A 339 10.93 0.83 -23.02
N GLN A 340 11.56 0.51 -24.14
CA GLN A 340 11.15 1.03 -25.45
C GLN A 340 9.67 0.67 -25.73
N GLY A 341 8.91 1.62 -26.22
CA GLY A 341 7.47 1.45 -26.49
C GLY A 341 6.57 1.68 -25.26
N GLU A 342 7.16 1.88 -24.09
CA GLU A 342 6.44 2.22 -22.86
C GLU A 342 6.33 3.74 -22.73
N GLY A 343 5.08 4.25 -22.77
CA GLY A 343 4.81 5.68 -22.63
C GLY A 343 5.46 6.54 -23.73
N ALA A 344 5.51 7.84 -23.51
CA ALA A 344 6.06 8.83 -24.45
C ALA A 344 7.57 9.06 -24.27
N SER A 345 8.30 8.15 -23.62
CA SER A 345 9.72 8.36 -23.34
C SER A 345 10.59 8.33 -24.59
N ALA A 346 11.25 9.44 -24.90
CA ALA A 346 12.19 9.55 -25.99
C ALA A 346 13.54 8.81 -25.73
N LYS A 347 13.81 8.43 -24.48
CA LYS A 347 15.06 7.78 -24.07
C LYS A 347 14.76 6.60 -23.12
N PRO A 348 14.41 5.41 -23.64
CA PRO A 348 14.22 4.23 -22.81
C PRO A 348 15.57 3.72 -22.29
N LEU A 349 15.57 3.17 -21.08
CA LEU A 349 16.76 2.48 -20.54
C LEU A 349 16.94 1.10 -21.15
N PHE A 350 15.85 0.39 -21.43
CA PHE A 350 15.82 -0.93 -22.06
C PHE A 350 15.24 -0.85 -23.46
N SER A 351 15.91 -1.48 -24.43
CA SER A 351 15.30 -1.77 -25.73
C SER A 351 14.48 -3.07 -25.66
N GLU A 352 13.54 -3.26 -26.58
CA GLU A 352 12.83 -4.55 -26.70
C GLU A 352 13.82 -5.71 -26.93
N SER A 353 14.85 -5.50 -27.71
CA SER A 353 15.89 -6.51 -27.97
C SER A 353 16.66 -6.89 -26.70
N ASP A 354 16.93 -5.95 -25.78
CA ASP A 354 17.56 -6.24 -24.49
C ASP A 354 16.70 -7.21 -23.68
N VAL A 355 15.39 -6.92 -23.62
CA VAL A 355 14.43 -7.74 -22.85
C VAL A 355 14.27 -9.13 -23.47
N VAL A 356 14.13 -9.22 -24.81
CA VAL A 356 14.03 -10.51 -25.52
C VAL A 356 15.28 -11.35 -25.31
N ALA A 357 16.47 -10.72 -25.37
CA ALA A 357 17.73 -11.41 -25.10
C ALA A 357 17.82 -11.91 -23.66
N ALA A 358 17.34 -11.12 -22.68
CA ALA A 358 17.31 -11.52 -21.28
C ALA A 358 16.35 -12.68 -21.02
N LEU A 359 15.16 -12.66 -21.63
CA LEU A 359 14.18 -13.77 -21.53
C LEU A 359 14.78 -15.08 -22.09
N ARG A 360 15.45 -15.01 -23.22
CA ARG A 360 16.13 -16.17 -23.81
C ARG A 360 17.25 -16.69 -22.90
N LYS A 361 18.11 -15.80 -22.42
CA LYS A 361 19.21 -16.14 -21.50
C LYS A 361 18.70 -16.76 -20.20
N ALA A 362 17.60 -16.24 -19.65
CA ALA A 362 16.95 -16.82 -18.48
C ALA A 362 16.45 -18.25 -18.74
N ALA A 363 15.81 -18.48 -19.91
CA ALA A 363 15.35 -19.81 -20.30
C ALA A 363 16.52 -20.79 -20.49
N GLU A 364 17.61 -20.36 -21.12
CA GLU A 364 18.85 -21.15 -21.27
C GLU A 364 19.48 -21.51 -19.91
N ALA A 365 19.34 -20.62 -18.91
CA ALA A 365 19.76 -20.86 -17.53
C ALA A 365 18.76 -21.71 -16.72
N GLY A 366 17.69 -22.23 -17.33
CA GLY A 366 16.69 -23.06 -16.68
C GLY A 366 15.64 -22.27 -15.90
N VAL A 367 15.60 -20.95 -15.98
CA VAL A 367 14.56 -20.12 -15.35
C VAL A 367 13.30 -20.17 -16.21
N THR A 368 12.21 -20.62 -15.61
CA THR A 368 10.88 -20.62 -16.25
C THR A 368 10.03 -19.53 -15.60
N PRO A 369 9.94 -18.32 -16.21
CA PRO A 369 9.14 -17.25 -15.65
C PRO A 369 7.67 -17.62 -15.56
N ALA A 370 7.08 -17.39 -14.39
CA ALA A 370 5.64 -17.60 -14.18
C ALA A 370 4.82 -16.43 -14.74
N ASN A 371 5.38 -15.23 -14.72
CA ASN A 371 4.69 -13.97 -15.00
C ASN A 371 5.27 -13.24 -16.22
N ILE A 372 6.60 -13.03 -16.26
CA ILE A 372 7.28 -12.26 -17.30
C ILE A 372 7.59 -13.15 -18.50
N ARG A 373 6.68 -13.16 -19.47
CA ARG A 373 6.80 -13.99 -20.69
C ARG A 373 6.87 -13.18 -21.98
N SER A 374 6.95 -11.84 -21.85
CA SER A 374 6.97 -10.89 -22.96
C SER A 374 7.64 -9.59 -22.53
N VAL A 375 7.92 -8.72 -23.51
CA VAL A 375 8.40 -7.36 -23.26
C VAL A 375 7.40 -6.56 -22.43
N ALA A 376 6.13 -6.65 -22.77
CA ALA A 376 5.07 -5.95 -22.02
C ALA A 376 4.92 -6.51 -20.59
N GLY A 377 5.09 -7.83 -20.40
CA GLY A 377 5.13 -8.43 -19.06
C GLY A 377 6.32 -7.95 -18.24
N PHE A 378 7.49 -7.80 -18.87
CA PHE A 378 8.68 -7.23 -18.23
C PHE A 378 8.44 -5.78 -17.82
N ALA A 379 7.95 -4.93 -18.73
CA ALA A 379 7.64 -3.53 -18.46
C ALA A 379 6.63 -3.39 -17.30
N ARG A 380 5.57 -4.19 -17.34
CA ARG A 380 4.57 -4.21 -16.27
C ARG A 380 5.17 -4.59 -14.92
N ARG A 381 5.98 -5.64 -14.84
CA ARG A 381 6.62 -6.05 -13.59
C ARG A 381 7.61 -5.00 -13.10
N LEU A 382 8.35 -4.35 -14.01
CA LEU A 382 9.27 -3.29 -13.66
C LEU A 382 8.56 -2.11 -12.98
N ASN A 383 7.37 -1.76 -13.47
CA ASN A 383 6.52 -0.78 -12.83
C ASN A 383 5.96 -1.28 -11.49
N ASP A 384 5.43 -2.49 -11.44
CA ASP A 384 4.78 -3.04 -10.24
C ASP A 384 5.71 -3.16 -9.02
N VAL A 385 7.03 -3.33 -9.22
CA VAL A 385 7.99 -3.41 -8.12
C VAL A 385 8.39 -2.05 -7.56
N THR A 386 8.16 -0.96 -8.30
CA THR A 386 8.45 0.42 -7.84
C THR A 386 7.33 0.97 -6.97
N CYS A 387 7.65 1.90 -6.06
CA CYS A 387 6.65 2.58 -5.23
C CYS A 387 5.64 3.34 -6.07
N SER A 388 6.11 4.17 -7.00
CA SER A 388 5.23 4.97 -7.86
C SER A 388 4.43 4.10 -8.83
N GLY A 389 5.04 3.08 -9.43
CA GLY A 389 4.35 2.16 -10.32
C GLY A 389 3.28 1.33 -9.63
N CYS A 390 3.54 0.85 -8.42
CA CYS A 390 2.54 0.15 -7.62
C CYS A 390 1.32 1.05 -7.32
N HIS A 391 1.54 2.32 -7.00
CA HIS A 391 0.46 3.30 -6.81
C HIS A 391 -0.36 3.53 -8.09
N GLN A 392 0.32 3.65 -9.23
CA GLN A 392 -0.32 3.89 -10.53
C GLN A 392 -1.03 2.65 -11.07
N SER A 393 -0.35 1.51 -11.02
CA SER A 393 -0.85 0.27 -11.58
C SER A 393 -1.83 -0.47 -10.67
N ARG A 394 -2.07 0.04 -9.46
CA ARG A 394 -2.88 -0.62 -8.43
C ARG A 394 -2.42 -2.04 -8.12
N GLY A 395 -1.11 -2.27 -8.19
CA GLY A 395 -0.52 -3.56 -7.88
C GLY A 395 -0.75 -4.00 -6.44
N ILE A 396 -0.86 -5.30 -6.23
CA ILE A 396 -0.99 -5.89 -4.89
C ILE A 396 0.37 -5.92 -4.22
N GLY A 397 0.80 -4.98 -3.56
CA GLY A 397 2.10 -5.24 -2.98
C GLY A 397 2.68 -4.16 -2.11
N GLY A 398 2.21 -2.99 -2.27
CA GLY A 398 2.97 -1.94 -1.65
C GLY A 398 2.27 -1.25 -0.51
N PHE A 399 1.52 -0.25 -0.84
CA PHE A 399 1.11 0.80 0.07
C PHE A 399 -0.37 0.75 0.46
N HIS A 400 -1.01 -0.41 0.38
CA HIS A 400 -2.41 -0.55 0.75
C HIS A 400 -2.51 -0.76 2.26
N PHE A 401 -2.72 0.33 2.97
CA PHE A 401 -2.80 0.33 4.42
C PHE A 401 -4.24 0.45 4.90
N PRO A 402 -4.55 -0.09 6.08
CA PRO A 402 -5.76 0.29 6.78
C PRO A 402 -5.70 1.78 7.12
N GLY A 403 -6.84 2.42 7.05
CA GLY A 403 -6.96 3.83 7.37
C GLY A 403 -8.22 4.06 8.19
N VAL A 404 -8.34 3.36 9.31
CA VAL A 404 -9.51 3.43 10.17
C VAL A 404 -9.69 4.84 10.71
N ASP A 405 -10.88 5.37 10.56
CA ASP A 405 -11.28 6.65 11.11
C ASP A 405 -12.22 6.43 12.30
N TRP A 406 -11.63 6.33 13.49
CA TRP A 406 -12.37 6.17 14.72
C TRP A 406 -12.81 7.50 15.35
N MET A 407 -12.43 8.64 14.76
CA MET A 407 -12.85 9.96 15.19
C MET A 407 -14.18 10.38 14.57
N ALA A 408 -14.56 9.80 13.45
CA ALA A 408 -15.87 10.02 12.84
C ALA A 408 -16.82 8.87 13.18
N ALA A 409 -17.98 9.18 13.74
CA ALA A 409 -18.99 8.17 14.07
C ALA A 409 -19.52 7.46 12.82
N ARG A 410 -19.57 8.19 11.68
CA ARG A 410 -19.87 7.65 10.35
C ARG A 410 -18.99 8.35 9.32
N PRO A 411 -18.32 7.61 8.41
CA PRO A 411 -17.61 8.22 7.31
C PRO A 411 -18.55 9.11 6.50
N SER A 412 -18.18 10.36 6.29
CA SER A 412 -19.04 11.34 5.61
C SER A 412 -19.16 11.11 4.11
N ASN A 413 -18.34 10.26 3.52
CA ASN A 413 -18.36 9.92 2.11
C ASN A 413 -17.80 8.52 1.85
N SER A 414 -18.08 7.99 0.67
CA SER A 414 -17.64 6.65 0.24
C SER A 414 -16.12 6.52 0.04
N THR A 415 -15.37 7.62 0.08
CA THR A 415 -13.91 7.60 -0.07
C THR A 415 -13.18 7.36 1.25
N VAL A 416 -13.86 7.50 2.37
CA VAL A 416 -13.31 7.19 3.69
C VAL A 416 -13.57 5.72 3.98
N VAL A 417 -12.68 4.87 3.52
CA VAL A 417 -12.75 3.42 3.76
C VAL A 417 -11.73 3.00 4.82
N PRO A 418 -12.05 2.01 5.68
CA PRO A 418 -11.11 1.56 6.72
C PRO A 418 -9.88 0.87 6.14
N ALA A 419 -10.00 0.27 4.96
CA ALA A 419 -8.90 -0.29 4.19
C ALA A 419 -9.28 -0.42 2.71
N SER A 420 -8.29 -0.43 1.82
CA SER A 420 -8.53 -0.61 0.38
C SER A 420 -8.83 -2.07 0.04
N PRO A 421 -9.54 -2.36 -1.08
CA PRO A 421 -9.69 -3.73 -1.58
C PRO A 421 -8.36 -4.46 -1.78
N HIS A 422 -7.32 -3.76 -2.21
CA HIS A 422 -5.99 -4.32 -2.40
C HIS A 422 -5.34 -4.77 -1.08
N PHE A 423 -5.56 -4.04 0.00
CA PHE A 423 -5.13 -4.47 1.33
C PHE A 423 -5.77 -5.82 1.67
N PHE A 424 -7.07 -5.95 1.56
CA PHE A 424 -7.77 -7.22 1.85
C PHE A 424 -7.37 -8.32 0.87
N GLY A 425 -7.18 -8.00 -0.40
CA GLY A 425 -6.72 -8.96 -1.41
C GLY A 425 -5.38 -9.64 -1.10
N ASP A 426 -4.49 -8.97 -0.38
CA ASP A 426 -3.17 -9.50 0.01
C ASP A 426 -3.20 -10.32 1.32
N GLN A 427 -4.29 -10.30 2.08
CA GLN A 427 -4.33 -10.92 3.41
C GLN A 427 -4.15 -12.45 3.35
N ILE A 428 -4.68 -13.12 2.33
CA ILE A 428 -4.49 -14.56 2.15
C ILE A 428 -3.01 -14.90 2.09
N ARG A 429 -2.26 -14.24 1.20
CA ARG A 429 -0.82 -14.44 1.07
C ARG A 429 -0.08 -14.19 2.39
N ARG A 430 -0.44 -13.13 3.12
CA ARG A 430 0.19 -12.79 4.40
C ARG A 430 -0.10 -13.82 5.47
N ARG A 431 -1.33 -14.33 5.57
CA ARG A 431 -1.68 -15.40 6.51
C ARG A 431 -1.00 -16.73 6.17
N ASP A 432 -0.91 -17.07 4.88
CA ASP A 432 -0.17 -18.26 4.42
C ASP A 432 1.31 -18.19 4.83
N ILE A 433 1.92 -17.02 4.72
CA ILE A 433 3.30 -16.78 5.17
C ILE A 433 3.41 -16.93 6.70
N LEU A 434 2.48 -16.32 7.46
CA LEU A 434 2.46 -16.46 8.92
C LEU A 434 2.32 -17.92 9.37
N ASN A 435 1.44 -18.69 8.71
CA ASN A 435 1.29 -20.12 8.97
C ASN A 435 2.57 -20.89 8.64
N SER A 436 3.18 -20.60 7.48
CA SER A 436 4.46 -21.22 7.10
C SER A 436 5.54 -20.96 8.15
N VAL A 437 5.70 -19.71 8.59
CA VAL A 437 6.67 -19.35 9.63
C VAL A 437 6.36 -20.01 10.95
N LYS A 438 5.09 -20.03 11.38
CA LYS A 438 4.64 -20.67 12.63
C LYS A 438 4.99 -22.15 12.67
N TRP A 439 4.81 -22.84 11.55
CA TRP A 439 5.01 -24.29 11.45
C TRP A 439 6.41 -24.70 10.95
N GLY A 440 7.32 -23.72 10.79
CA GLY A 440 8.69 -24.00 10.37
C GLY A 440 8.84 -24.45 8.92
N SER A 441 7.82 -24.22 8.08
CA SER A 441 7.92 -24.44 6.64
C SER A 441 8.47 -23.20 5.93
N SER A 442 9.04 -23.40 4.73
CA SER A 442 9.60 -22.31 3.94
C SER A 442 8.48 -21.38 3.40
N PRO A 443 8.46 -20.10 3.76
CA PRO A 443 7.44 -19.18 3.26
C PRO A 443 7.62 -18.86 1.79
N ASP A 444 6.52 -18.77 1.05
CA ASP A 444 6.55 -18.24 -0.31
C ASP A 444 6.26 -16.73 -0.32
N TYR A 445 7.30 -15.94 -0.51
CA TYR A 445 7.22 -14.47 -0.55
C TYR A 445 6.77 -13.90 -1.90
N SER A 446 6.46 -14.74 -2.89
CA SER A 446 6.03 -14.28 -4.21
C SER A 446 4.84 -13.35 -4.13
N ARG A 447 4.86 -12.31 -4.95
CA ARG A 447 3.76 -11.38 -5.15
C ARG A 447 3.10 -11.63 -6.49
N GLY A 448 1.80 -11.45 -6.55
CA GLY A 448 1.06 -11.57 -7.79
C GLY A 448 1.51 -10.59 -8.85
N PHE A 449 1.18 -10.95 -10.07
CA PHE A 449 1.43 -10.13 -11.24
C PHE A 449 0.21 -9.28 -11.60
N SER A 450 -0.93 -9.58 -11.02
CA SER A 450 -2.20 -8.85 -11.12
C SER A 450 -2.59 -8.32 -9.73
N ASP A 451 -3.32 -7.24 -9.70
CA ASP A 451 -3.92 -6.66 -8.49
C ASP A 451 -5.15 -7.43 -7.98
N ARG A 452 -5.49 -8.55 -8.62
CA ARG A 452 -6.52 -9.45 -8.10
C ARG A 452 -6.05 -10.12 -6.82
N PRO A 453 -6.97 -10.45 -5.89
CA PRO A 453 -6.67 -11.25 -4.72
C PRO A 453 -5.87 -12.50 -5.13
N GLN A 454 -4.76 -12.75 -4.43
CA GLN A 454 -3.89 -13.88 -4.74
C GLN A 454 -4.47 -15.15 -4.18
N LEU A 455 -5.33 -15.76 -4.98
CA LEU A 455 -5.90 -17.06 -4.66
C LEU A 455 -4.82 -18.13 -4.90
N ARG A 456 -4.19 -18.58 -3.84
CA ARG A 456 -3.24 -19.68 -3.93
C ARG A 456 -4.00 -21.00 -3.92
N PRO A 457 -3.68 -21.94 -4.82
CA PRO A 457 -4.16 -23.30 -4.71
C PRO A 457 -3.82 -23.85 -3.33
N ARG A 458 -4.78 -24.41 -2.61
CA ARG A 458 -4.66 -24.94 -1.24
C ARG A 458 -4.64 -23.90 -0.10
N SER A 459 -4.93 -22.63 -0.35
CA SER A 459 -5.14 -21.71 0.77
C SER A 459 -6.41 -22.09 1.53
N GLU A 460 -6.29 -22.23 2.85
CA GLU A 460 -7.43 -22.49 3.73
C GLU A 460 -8.45 -21.33 3.76
N PHE A 461 -8.01 -20.15 3.34
CA PHE A 461 -8.82 -18.91 3.36
C PHE A 461 -9.60 -18.64 2.08
N LEU A 462 -9.54 -19.51 1.08
CA LEU A 462 -10.29 -19.33 -0.17
C LEU A 462 -11.79 -19.18 0.08
N GLY A 463 -12.35 -19.94 1.02
CA GLY A 463 -13.77 -19.86 1.36
C GLY A 463 -14.18 -18.52 1.99
N GLU A 464 -13.27 -17.85 2.70
CA GLU A 464 -13.54 -16.57 3.35
C GLU A 464 -13.72 -15.41 2.36
N LEU A 465 -13.11 -15.52 1.18
CA LEU A 465 -13.22 -14.51 0.12
C LEU A 465 -14.46 -14.71 -0.76
N ALA A 466 -15.01 -15.92 -0.79
CA ALA A 466 -16.14 -16.23 -1.68
C ALA A 466 -17.32 -15.32 -1.38
N GLY A 467 -17.84 -14.68 -2.42
CA GLY A 467 -18.97 -13.75 -2.31
C GLY A 467 -18.64 -12.37 -1.74
N THR A 468 -17.35 -12.06 -1.51
CA THR A 468 -16.92 -10.70 -1.13
C THR A 468 -16.50 -9.91 -2.37
N GLY A 469 -16.55 -8.56 -2.30
CA GLY A 469 -16.03 -7.70 -3.37
C GLY A 469 -14.51 -7.82 -3.59
N TYR A 470 -13.80 -8.42 -2.67
CA TYR A 470 -12.36 -8.68 -2.77
C TYR A 470 -12.06 -9.91 -3.62
N TYR A 471 -12.92 -10.93 -3.55
CA TYR A 471 -12.84 -12.11 -4.39
C TYR A 471 -13.29 -11.84 -5.83
N ASP A 472 -14.29 -10.99 -5.97
CA ASP A 472 -14.92 -10.72 -7.26
C ASP A 472 -14.00 -9.99 -8.23
N GLY A 473 -12.90 -9.42 -7.75
CA GLY A 473 -11.92 -8.75 -8.59
C GLY A 473 -12.43 -7.46 -9.23
N TRP A 474 -13.45 -6.83 -8.66
CA TRP A 474 -13.97 -5.55 -9.14
C TRP A 474 -12.86 -4.49 -9.13
N GLY A 475 -12.65 -3.82 -10.27
CA GLY A 475 -11.56 -2.88 -10.46
C GLY A 475 -10.18 -3.53 -10.64
N ALA A 476 -10.09 -4.87 -10.66
CA ALA A 476 -8.85 -5.57 -10.96
C ALA A 476 -8.48 -5.44 -12.43
N HIS A 477 -7.19 -5.45 -12.75
CA HIS A 477 -6.74 -5.45 -14.14
C HIS A 477 -7.11 -6.76 -14.85
N CYS A 478 -7.43 -6.62 -16.13
CA CYS A 478 -7.80 -7.73 -17.00
C CYS A 478 -7.16 -7.57 -18.38
N TYR A 479 -7.18 -8.63 -19.15
CA TYR A 479 -6.66 -8.65 -20.51
C TYR A 479 -7.73 -9.09 -21.49
N GLN A 480 -7.91 -8.31 -22.56
CA GLN A 480 -8.81 -8.65 -23.66
C GLN A 480 -8.02 -9.39 -24.76
N PRO A 481 -8.28 -10.68 -25.00
CA PRO A 481 -7.63 -11.40 -26.07
C PRO A 481 -7.91 -10.76 -27.43
N GLY A 482 -6.92 -10.76 -28.32
CA GLY A 482 -7.11 -10.36 -29.70
C GLY A 482 -7.81 -11.43 -30.54
N ALA A 483 -8.29 -11.03 -31.70
CA ALA A 483 -8.92 -11.95 -32.66
C ALA A 483 -7.93 -13.00 -33.21
N LYS A 484 -6.63 -12.64 -33.28
CA LYS A 484 -5.57 -13.54 -33.74
C LYS A 484 -4.77 -14.04 -32.57
N ALA A 485 -4.32 -15.29 -32.61
CA ALA A 485 -3.47 -15.89 -31.58
C ALA A 485 -2.14 -15.10 -31.36
N ALA A 486 -1.60 -14.52 -32.43
CA ALA A 486 -0.40 -13.69 -32.37
C ALA A 486 -0.57 -12.37 -31.59
N ASP A 487 -1.82 -11.93 -31.44
CA ASP A 487 -2.15 -10.71 -30.70
C ASP A 487 -2.22 -10.94 -29.17
N ASN A 488 -2.07 -12.18 -28.72
CA ASN A 488 -2.27 -12.57 -27.33
C ASN A 488 -0.94 -12.62 -26.59
N ASP A 489 -0.75 -11.67 -25.67
CA ASP A 489 0.43 -11.62 -24.83
C ASP A 489 0.41 -12.76 -23.79
N PRO A 490 1.46 -13.61 -23.76
CA PRO A 490 1.51 -14.75 -22.85
C PRO A 490 1.61 -14.34 -21.37
N SER A 491 2.10 -13.14 -21.06
CA SER A 491 2.22 -12.64 -19.69
C SER A 491 0.87 -12.34 -19.04
N PHE A 492 -0.15 -12.02 -19.85
CA PHE A 492 -1.45 -11.54 -19.34
C PHE A 492 -2.59 -12.54 -19.54
N ARG A 493 -2.33 -13.75 -20.06
CA ARG A 493 -3.40 -14.74 -20.32
C ARG A 493 -4.27 -15.07 -19.11
N ALA A 494 -3.70 -15.04 -17.90
CA ALA A 494 -4.41 -15.32 -16.66
C ALA A 494 -5.20 -14.12 -16.11
N TRP A 495 -5.09 -12.95 -16.75
CA TRP A 495 -5.79 -11.74 -16.29
C TRP A 495 -7.22 -11.72 -16.80
N THR A 496 -8.06 -12.52 -16.19
CA THR A 496 -9.48 -12.64 -16.53
C THR A 496 -10.33 -12.04 -15.42
N CYS A 497 -11.48 -11.49 -15.78
CA CYS A 497 -12.46 -11.05 -14.80
C CYS A 497 -13.16 -12.22 -14.13
N ALA A 498 -13.58 -12.03 -12.89
CA ALA A 498 -14.45 -12.96 -12.18
C ALA A 498 -15.85 -13.01 -12.82
N ALA A 499 -16.65 -14.02 -12.44
CA ALA A 499 -18.01 -14.17 -12.93
C ALA A 499 -18.85 -12.91 -12.64
N GLY A 500 -19.62 -12.46 -13.60
CA GLY A 500 -20.45 -11.26 -13.50
C GLY A 500 -19.75 -9.94 -13.85
N LEU A 501 -18.43 -9.96 -14.05
CA LEU A 501 -17.64 -8.81 -14.47
C LEU A 501 -17.16 -8.94 -15.91
N THR A 502 -16.99 -7.82 -16.58
CA THR A 502 -16.42 -7.74 -17.94
C THR A 502 -15.17 -6.89 -17.94
N CYS A 503 -14.19 -7.29 -18.73
CA CYS A 503 -12.99 -6.51 -18.98
C CYS A 503 -13.33 -5.29 -19.83
N GLN A 504 -13.16 -4.11 -19.27
CA GLN A 504 -13.36 -2.85 -19.97
C GLN A 504 -11.97 -2.25 -20.23
N ALA A 505 -11.46 -2.47 -21.45
CA ALA A 505 -10.21 -1.86 -21.88
C ALA A 505 -10.43 -0.36 -22.13
N VAL A 506 -9.43 0.43 -21.84
CA VAL A 506 -9.46 1.86 -22.03
C VAL A 506 -8.65 2.23 -23.26
N GLY A 507 -9.25 3.05 -24.10
CA GLY A 507 -8.66 3.43 -25.37
C GLY A 507 -8.75 2.36 -26.46
N LYS A 508 -8.43 2.75 -27.69
CA LYS A 508 -8.59 1.91 -28.89
C LYS A 508 -7.48 0.87 -29.07
N VAL A 509 -6.37 1.03 -28.35
CA VAL A 509 -5.14 0.26 -28.58
C VAL A 509 -4.79 -0.65 -27.40
N SER A 510 -5.14 -0.26 -26.18
CA SER A 510 -4.82 -1.06 -24.99
C SER A 510 -5.70 -2.31 -24.91
N ARG A 511 -5.04 -3.47 -24.72
CA ARG A 511 -5.72 -4.73 -24.39
C ARG A 511 -5.82 -4.97 -22.89
N ILE A 512 -5.13 -4.18 -22.08
CA ILE A 512 -5.23 -4.19 -20.63
C ILE A 512 -6.36 -3.23 -20.24
N GLY A 513 -7.28 -3.72 -19.43
CA GLY A 513 -8.41 -2.97 -18.93
C GLY A 513 -8.68 -3.29 -17.47
N MET A 514 -9.87 -2.99 -17.02
CA MET A 514 -10.31 -3.27 -15.66
C MET A 514 -11.65 -4.01 -15.66
N CYS A 515 -11.84 -4.82 -14.63
CA CYS A 515 -13.04 -5.62 -14.44
C CYS A 515 -14.15 -4.81 -13.80
N PHE A 516 -15.24 -4.58 -14.50
CA PHE A 516 -16.43 -3.90 -14.00
C PHE A 516 -17.71 -4.65 -14.35
N VAL A 517 -18.78 -4.32 -13.63
CA VAL A 517 -20.12 -4.78 -14.00
C VAL A 517 -20.45 -4.20 -15.38
N ARG A 518 -20.98 -5.03 -16.26
CA ARG A 518 -21.40 -4.60 -17.59
C ARG A 518 -22.51 -3.56 -17.44
N ASN A 519 -22.30 -2.36 -17.94
CA ASN A 519 -23.40 -1.41 -18.09
C ASN A 519 -24.42 -2.03 -19.05
N ARG A 520 -25.65 -2.17 -18.59
CA ARG A 520 -26.77 -2.66 -19.40
C ARG A 520 -27.19 -1.60 -20.40
#